data_9581629f77ef79791a7702261b2643da
#
_entry.id   9581629f77ef79791a7702261b2643da
#
_cell.length_a   1.000
_cell.length_b   1.000
_cell.length_c   1.000
_cell.angle_alpha   90.00
_cell.angle_beta   90.00
_cell.angle_gamma   90.00
#
_symmetry.space_group_name_H-M   'P 1'
#
loop_
_entity.id
_entity.type
_entity.pdbx_description
1 polymer ?
#
loop_
_entity_poly.entity_id
_entity_poly.type
_entity_poly.pdbx_seq_one_letter_code
_entity_poly.pdbx_strand_id
1 'polypeptide(L)'
;MTIRVLAAAASLALAGCATATVGSQRLELDPALARESHVDVVRMTSEWVRAEEDFGETFTDALHENLRRCAAGPRRLELRVHVIGVQREGRLASVLHGGAHELAAVAELADPATKTVVGRYPIHVAVDAGPPIEALLADRQLMVSEAFGAELCRQAFGQE
;
A
#
# COMPACT_ATOMS: atom_id res chain seq x y z
N MET A 1 -57.60 -16.18 -43.68
CA MET A 1 -56.18 -16.50 -43.86
C MET A 1 -55.37 -15.44 -43.07
N THR A 2 -55.11 -15.73 -41.81
CA THR A 2 -54.55 -14.77 -40.84
C THR A 2 -53.10 -15.20 -40.50
N ILE A 3 -52.15 -14.39 -40.95
CA ILE A 3 -50.73 -14.56 -40.71
C ILE A 3 -50.40 -13.98 -39.32
N ARG A 4 -49.97 -14.88 -38.37
CA ARG A 4 -49.46 -14.50 -37.08
C ARG A 4 -47.92 -14.30 -37.20
N VAL A 5 -47.49 -13.05 -37.02
CA VAL A 5 -46.09 -12.66 -36.92
C VAL A 5 -45.66 -12.88 -35.47
N LEU A 6 -44.78 -13.84 -35.22
CA LEU A 6 -44.12 -14.02 -33.94
C LEU A 6 -42.88 -13.09 -33.89
N ALA A 7 -42.92 -12.11 -33.02
CA ALA A 7 -41.77 -11.26 -32.69
C ALA A 7 -40.93 -11.97 -31.62
N ALA A 8 -39.74 -12.46 -31.99
CA ALA A 8 -38.76 -13.00 -31.06
C ALA A 8 -37.93 -11.84 -30.46
N ALA A 9 -38.12 -11.57 -29.18
CA ALA A 9 -37.32 -10.64 -28.42
C ALA A 9 -36.00 -11.31 -28.01
N ALA A 10 -34.90 -10.90 -28.64
CA ALA A 10 -33.56 -11.32 -28.26
C ALA A 10 -33.08 -10.46 -27.08
N SER A 11 -33.06 -11.07 -25.88
CA SER A 11 -32.46 -10.44 -24.68
C SER A 11 -30.95 -10.55 -24.75
N LEU A 12 -30.26 -9.43 -25.06
CA LEU A 12 -28.81 -9.32 -24.89
C LEU A 12 -28.52 -9.24 -23.38
N ALA A 13 -28.02 -10.34 -22.80
CA ALA A 13 -27.37 -10.32 -21.50
C ALA A 13 -26.01 -9.62 -21.63
N LEU A 14 -25.94 -8.37 -21.19
CA LEU A 14 -24.66 -7.69 -20.96
C LEU A 14 -23.98 -8.39 -19.76
N ALA A 15 -23.06 -9.30 -20.05
CA ALA A 15 -22.11 -9.79 -19.06
C ALA A 15 -21.17 -8.62 -18.72
N GLY A 16 -21.52 -7.85 -17.71
CA GLY A 16 -20.64 -6.85 -17.13
C GLY A 16 -19.43 -7.58 -16.56
N CYS A 17 -18.24 -7.38 -17.16
CA CYS A 17 -16.98 -7.70 -16.52
C CYS A 17 -16.88 -6.83 -15.27
N ALA A 18 -17.22 -7.39 -14.10
CA ALA A 18 -16.84 -6.81 -12.83
C ALA A 18 -15.32 -6.95 -12.74
N THR A 19 -14.59 -5.90 -13.14
CA THR A 19 -13.21 -5.73 -12.71
C THR A 19 -13.28 -5.59 -11.20
N ALA A 20 -12.89 -6.63 -10.48
CA ALA A 20 -12.63 -6.55 -9.06
C ALA A 20 -11.43 -5.60 -8.89
N THR A 21 -11.71 -4.32 -8.78
CA THR A 21 -10.75 -3.38 -8.21
C THR A 21 -10.46 -3.90 -6.82
N VAL A 22 -9.27 -4.44 -6.59
CA VAL A 22 -8.76 -4.80 -5.26
C VAL A 22 -9.08 -3.60 -4.39
N GLY A 23 -9.97 -3.80 -3.40
CA GLY A 23 -10.68 -2.72 -2.77
C GLY A 23 -9.76 -1.66 -2.20
N SER A 24 -9.66 -0.55 -2.88
CA SER A 24 -9.01 0.67 -2.41
C SER A 24 -9.81 1.40 -1.32
N GLN A 25 -10.91 0.79 -0.88
CA GLN A 25 -11.76 1.39 0.13
C GLN A 25 -11.08 1.31 1.50
N ARG A 26 -10.85 2.48 2.09
CA ARG A 26 -10.28 2.62 3.43
C ARG A 26 -11.18 1.92 4.46
N LEU A 27 -10.55 1.21 5.39
CA LEU A 27 -11.15 0.60 6.56
C LEU A 27 -10.36 1.07 7.78
N GLU A 28 -10.99 1.83 8.64
CA GLU A 28 -10.36 2.32 9.87
C GLU A 28 -10.21 1.18 10.88
N LEU A 29 -9.02 1.08 11.48
CA LEU A 29 -8.79 0.22 12.62
C LEU A 29 -9.53 0.77 13.84
N ASP A 30 -10.22 -0.09 14.56
CA ASP A 30 -10.87 0.32 15.83
C ASP A 30 -9.84 0.93 16.78
N PRO A 31 -10.09 2.13 17.35
CA PRO A 31 -9.11 2.82 18.19
C PRO A 31 -8.70 2.06 19.46
N ALA A 32 -9.59 1.21 20.02
CA ALA A 32 -9.24 0.35 21.15
C ALA A 32 -8.29 -0.76 20.69
N LEU A 33 -8.60 -1.36 19.53
CA LEU A 33 -7.75 -2.39 18.93
C LEU A 33 -6.38 -1.80 18.54
N ALA A 34 -6.32 -0.58 18.02
CA ALA A 34 -5.07 0.10 17.67
C ALA A 34 -4.13 0.23 18.89
N ARG A 35 -4.67 0.69 20.04
CA ARG A 35 -3.88 0.83 21.27
C ARG A 35 -3.40 -0.49 21.87
N GLU A 36 -4.13 -1.57 21.62
CA GLU A 36 -3.83 -2.89 22.17
C GLU A 36 -2.98 -3.76 21.25
N SER A 37 -2.65 -3.26 20.04
CA SER A 37 -2.01 -4.10 19.04
C SER A 37 -0.55 -3.75 18.77
N HIS A 38 0.19 -4.76 18.29
CA HIS A 38 1.48 -4.61 17.63
C HIS A 38 1.50 -5.40 16.33
N VAL A 39 2.39 -5.02 15.42
CA VAL A 39 2.61 -5.75 14.19
C VAL A 39 3.76 -6.74 14.39
N ASP A 40 3.44 -8.03 14.28
CA ASP A 40 4.39 -9.12 14.47
C ASP A 40 5.06 -9.55 13.14
N VAL A 41 4.30 -9.52 12.07
CA VAL A 41 4.75 -9.97 10.73
C VAL A 41 4.39 -8.91 9.69
N VAL A 42 5.37 -8.55 8.88
CA VAL A 42 5.18 -7.73 7.68
C VAL A 42 5.33 -8.60 6.44
N ARG A 43 4.35 -8.57 5.55
CA ARG A 43 4.40 -9.25 4.24
C ARG A 43 4.19 -8.24 3.14
N MET A 44 5.11 -8.20 2.19
CA MET A 44 4.99 -7.40 0.99
C MET A 44 4.60 -8.28 -0.19
N THR A 45 3.63 -7.81 -0.97
CA THR A 45 3.27 -8.38 -2.28
C THR A 45 3.34 -7.28 -3.33
N SER A 46 3.82 -7.61 -4.51
CA SER A 46 3.92 -6.67 -5.62
C SER A 46 3.63 -7.39 -6.93
N GLU A 47 2.69 -6.86 -7.71
CA GLU A 47 2.38 -7.41 -9.04
C GLU A 47 3.30 -6.85 -10.13
N TRP A 48 3.94 -5.69 -9.90
CA TRP A 48 4.60 -4.91 -10.96
C TRP A 48 6.07 -4.58 -10.67
N VAL A 49 6.50 -4.72 -9.42
CA VAL A 49 7.87 -4.38 -9.07
C VAL A 49 8.73 -5.62 -9.31
N ARG A 50 9.47 -5.62 -10.43
CA ARG A 50 10.80 -6.21 -10.38
C ARG A 50 11.59 -5.31 -9.43
N ALA A 51 11.33 -5.47 -8.14
CA ALA A 51 12.10 -4.85 -7.11
C ALA A 51 13.54 -5.29 -7.35
N GLU A 52 14.46 -4.36 -7.34
CA GLU A 52 15.84 -4.67 -7.03
C GLU A 52 15.76 -5.55 -5.78
N GLU A 53 16.49 -6.64 -5.77
CA GLU A 53 16.36 -7.68 -4.73
C GLU A 53 16.38 -7.10 -3.31
N ASP A 54 17.02 -5.95 -3.13
CA ASP A 54 17.19 -5.26 -1.87
C ASP A 54 16.01 -4.40 -1.40
N PHE A 55 15.09 -3.96 -2.31
CA PHE A 55 13.98 -3.08 -1.91
C PHE A 55 13.03 -3.74 -0.92
N GLY A 56 12.72 -5.01 -1.12
CA GLY A 56 11.81 -5.75 -0.27
C GLY A 56 12.31 -5.86 1.17
N GLU A 57 13.60 -6.10 1.34
CA GLU A 57 14.27 -6.20 2.64
C GLU A 57 14.32 -4.82 3.31
N THR A 58 14.85 -3.81 2.62
CA THR A 58 14.91 -2.42 3.12
C THR A 58 13.53 -1.90 3.54
N PHE A 59 12.51 -2.15 2.72
CA PHE A 59 11.14 -1.73 3.00
C PHE A 59 10.57 -2.42 4.23
N THR A 60 10.75 -3.74 4.33
CA THR A 60 10.25 -4.52 5.46
C THR A 60 10.90 -4.11 6.77
N ASP A 61 12.22 -3.90 6.77
CA ASP A 61 12.99 -3.49 7.95
C ASP A 61 12.61 -2.09 8.42
N ALA A 62 12.48 -1.13 7.49
CA ALA A 62 12.04 0.22 7.81
C ALA A 62 10.62 0.23 8.39
N LEU A 63 9.71 -0.60 7.87
CA LEU A 63 8.36 -0.76 8.41
C LEU A 63 8.37 -1.35 9.82
N HIS A 64 9.13 -2.40 10.06
CA HIS A 64 9.25 -2.99 11.40
C HIS A 64 9.74 -1.97 12.42
N GLU A 65 10.76 -1.18 12.08
CA GLU A 65 11.31 -0.18 12.98
C GLU A 65 10.28 0.94 13.29
N ASN A 66 9.55 1.43 12.29
CA ASN A 66 8.49 2.41 12.52
C ASN A 66 7.35 1.86 13.36
N LEU A 67 6.85 0.66 13.01
CA LEU A 67 5.71 0.05 13.69
C LEU A 67 6.01 -0.34 15.14
N ARG A 68 7.24 -0.71 15.46
CA ARG A 68 7.65 -0.95 16.86
C ARG A 68 7.52 0.28 17.74
N ARG A 69 7.62 1.48 17.18
CA ARG A 69 7.47 2.74 17.90
C ARG A 69 6.01 3.14 18.11
N CYS A 70 5.14 2.86 17.14
CA CYS A 70 3.77 3.33 17.17
C CYS A 70 2.73 2.26 17.55
N ALA A 71 3.08 0.98 17.46
CA ALA A 71 2.20 -0.17 17.70
C ALA A 71 2.85 -1.12 18.70
N ALA A 72 2.71 -0.86 19.99
CA ALA A 72 3.40 -1.57 21.07
C ALA A 72 2.47 -2.37 22.02
N GLY A 73 1.22 -2.59 21.63
CA GLY A 73 0.24 -3.33 22.43
C GLY A 73 0.51 -4.85 22.47
N PRO A 74 -0.19 -5.60 23.33
CA PRO A 74 0.02 -7.05 23.48
C PRO A 74 -0.59 -7.90 22.37
N ARG A 75 -1.56 -7.38 21.60
CA ARG A 75 -2.30 -8.12 20.59
C ARG A 75 -1.56 -8.13 19.26
N ARG A 76 -1.39 -9.30 18.65
CA ARG A 76 -0.68 -9.45 17.38
C ARG A 76 -1.56 -9.11 16.19
N LEU A 77 -1.00 -8.36 15.24
CA LEU A 77 -1.55 -8.17 13.91
C LEU A 77 -0.50 -8.57 12.85
N GLU A 78 -0.97 -8.98 11.70
CA GLU A 78 -0.18 -9.20 10.48
C GLU A 78 -0.40 -7.99 9.56
N LEU A 79 0.68 -7.36 9.12
CA LEU A 79 0.63 -6.32 8.09
C LEU A 79 0.91 -6.94 6.72
N ARG A 80 0.00 -6.71 5.79
CA ARG A 80 0.15 -7.04 4.38
C ARG A 80 0.21 -5.76 3.59
N VAL A 81 1.30 -5.55 2.87
CA VAL A 81 1.46 -4.38 2.01
C VAL A 81 1.41 -4.82 0.56
N HIS A 82 0.42 -4.33 -0.16
CA HIS A 82 0.29 -4.55 -1.59
C HIS A 82 0.78 -3.31 -2.33
N VAL A 83 1.98 -3.40 -2.93
CA VAL A 83 2.59 -2.29 -3.68
C VAL A 83 1.94 -2.19 -5.05
N ILE A 84 1.29 -1.06 -5.32
CA ILE A 84 0.60 -0.76 -6.58
C ILE A 84 1.57 -0.17 -7.59
N GLY A 85 2.48 0.69 -7.15
CA GLY A 85 3.46 1.31 -8.01
C GLY A 85 4.58 2.00 -7.23
N VAL A 86 5.75 1.99 -7.84
CA VAL A 86 6.91 2.77 -7.42
C VAL A 86 7.33 3.61 -8.62
N GLN A 87 7.21 4.93 -8.52
CA GLN A 87 7.71 5.84 -9.53
C GLN A 87 9.11 6.30 -9.16
N ARG A 88 10.03 6.10 -10.10
CA ARG A 88 11.42 6.53 -9.97
C ARG A 88 11.74 7.45 -11.13
N GLU A 89 12.06 8.68 -10.81
CA GLU A 89 12.71 9.51 -11.84
C GLU A 89 14.11 8.99 -12.13
N GLY A 90 14.49 8.97 -13.42
CA GLY A 90 15.81 8.52 -13.84
C GLY A 90 16.91 9.35 -13.18
N ARG A 91 18.05 8.72 -12.85
CA ARG A 91 19.19 9.37 -12.17
C ARG A 91 19.61 10.73 -12.76
N LEU A 92 19.53 10.87 -14.09
CA LEU A 92 19.86 12.13 -14.77
C LEU A 92 18.79 13.21 -14.57
N ALA A 93 17.51 12.85 -14.57
CA ALA A 93 16.42 13.79 -14.33
C ALA A 93 16.44 14.28 -12.88
N SER A 94 16.69 13.38 -11.91
CA SER A 94 16.77 13.75 -10.50
C SER A 94 17.98 14.63 -10.15
N VAL A 95 19.09 14.51 -10.87
CA VAL A 95 20.25 15.40 -10.69
C VAL A 95 19.98 16.81 -11.21
N LEU A 96 19.16 16.93 -12.25
CA LEU A 96 18.88 18.21 -12.90
C LEU A 96 17.68 18.95 -12.29
N HIS A 97 16.72 18.24 -11.74
CA HIS A 97 15.41 18.81 -11.36
C HIS A 97 14.95 18.46 -9.92
N GLY A 98 15.75 17.70 -9.14
CA GLY A 98 15.34 17.22 -7.82
C GLY A 98 14.18 16.22 -7.95
N GLY A 99 14.47 14.95 -8.26
CA GLY A 99 13.42 13.97 -8.52
C GLY A 99 12.73 13.46 -7.26
N ALA A 100 11.41 13.45 -7.24
CA ALA A 100 10.63 12.78 -6.20
C ALA A 100 10.64 11.27 -6.41
N HIS A 101 10.72 10.53 -5.30
CA HIS A 101 10.44 9.10 -5.25
C HIS A 101 9.06 8.90 -4.68
N GLU A 102 8.20 8.23 -5.43
CA GLU A 102 6.82 8.01 -5.04
C GLU A 102 6.57 6.51 -4.82
N LEU A 103 5.85 6.20 -3.77
CA LEU A 103 5.37 4.86 -3.46
C LEU A 103 3.87 4.91 -3.22
N ALA A 104 3.13 4.11 -3.98
CA ALA A 104 1.71 3.88 -3.77
C ALA A 104 1.49 2.42 -3.39
N ALA A 105 0.87 2.19 -2.24
CA ALA A 105 0.56 0.85 -1.76
C ALA A 105 -0.71 0.82 -0.90
N VAL A 106 -1.30 -0.35 -0.75
CA VAL A 106 -2.36 -0.61 0.22
C VAL A 106 -1.79 -1.42 1.37
N ALA A 107 -1.89 -0.87 2.58
CA ALA A 107 -1.55 -1.54 3.83
C ALA A 107 -2.80 -2.17 4.44
N GLU A 108 -2.79 -3.48 4.67
CA GLU A 108 -3.86 -4.22 5.34
C GLU A 108 -3.38 -4.78 6.67
N LEU A 109 -4.06 -4.42 7.74
CA LEU A 109 -3.88 -5.02 9.06
C LEU A 109 -4.88 -6.16 9.22
N ALA A 110 -4.39 -7.36 9.49
CA ALA A 110 -5.21 -8.55 9.62
C ALA A 110 -4.96 -9.26 10.95
N ASP A 111 -6.00 -9.84 11.51
CA ASP A 111 -5.88 -10.76 12.63
C ASP A 111 -5.21 -12.06 12.14
N PRO A 112 -4.07 -12.49 12.73
CA PRO A 112 -3.32 -13.63 12.23
C PRO A 112 -4.05 -14.97 12.40
N ALA A 113 -5.00 -15.09 13.35
CA ALA A 113 -5.74 -16.32 13.61
C ALA A 113 -6.94 -16.48 12.66
N THR A 114 -7.71 -15.40 12.45
CA THR A 114 -8.94 -15.44 11.63
C THR A 114 -8.69 -15.03 10.19
N LYS A 115 -7.53 -14.43 9.89
CA LYS A 115 -7.18 -13.81 8.61
C LYS A 115 -8.09 -12.66 8.19
N THR A 116 -8.94 -12.20 9.10
CA THR A 116 -9.86 -11.09 8.86
C THR A 116 -9.08 -9.78 8.80
N VAL A 117 -9.31 -8.97 7.77
CA VAL A 117 -8.77 -7.62 7.66
C VAL A 117 -9.53 -6.71 8.62
N VAL A 118 -8.82 -6.10 9.56
CA VAL A 118 -9.36 -5.22 10.60
C VAL A 118 -9.02 -3.75 10.36
N GLY A 119 -8.08 -3.48 9.44
CA GLY A 119 -7.74 -2.13 8.97
C GLY A 119 -7.21 -2.18 7.55
N ARG A 120 -7.50 -1.15 6.73
CA ARG A 120 -7.00 -1.02 5.36
C ARG A 120 -6.73 0.44 5.05
N TYR A 121 -5.52 0.74 4.61
CA TYR A 121 -5.04 2.08 4.37
C TYR A 121 -4.39 2.18 3.00
N PRO A 122 -5.05 2.81 2.01
CA PRO A 122 -4.39 3.22 0.79
C PRO A 122 -3.45 4.38 1.14
N ILE A 123 -2.15 4.18 0.92
CA ILE A 123 -1.10 5.13 1.26
C ILE A 123 -0.34 5.48 -0.01
N HIS A 124 -0.14 6.78 -0.21
CA HIS A 124 0.73 7.34 -1.23
C HIS A 124 1.70 8.29 -0.55
N VAL A 125 2.99 8.06 -0.73
CA VAL A 125 4.05 8.92 -0.21
C VAL A 125 4.97 9.36 -1.34
N ALA A 126 5.41 10.61 -1.26
CA ALA A 126 6.40 11.18 -2.13
C ALA A 126 7.50 11.80 -1.26
N VAL A 127 8.75 11.51 -1.57
CA VAL A 127 9.90 12.08 -0.86
C VAL A 127 10.82 12.75 -1.87
N ASP A 128 11.19 14.01 -1.57
CA ASP A 128 12.21 14.74 -2.29
C ASP A 128 13.58 14.38 -1.72
N ALA A 129 14.50 14.04 -2.59
CA ALA A 129 15.87 13.72 -2.17
C ALA A 129 16.71 14.95 -1.79
N GLY A 130 16.11 16.16 -1.79
CA GLY A 130 16.80 17.40 -1.51
C GLY A 130 17.66 17.93 -2.68
N PRO A 131 18.60 18.84 -2.41
CA PRO A 131 19.51 19.41 -3.41
C PRO A 131 20.30 18.34 -4.15
N PRO A 132 20.76 18.60 -5.39
CA PRO A 132 21.35 17.57 -6.27
C PRO A 132 22.51 16.76 -5.67
N ILE A 133 23.30 17.36 -4.78
CA ILE A 133 24.44 16.68 -4.15
C ILE A 133 23.96 15.71 -3.05
N GLU A 134 23.00 16.13 -2.23
CA GLU A 134 22.42 15.29 -1.18
C GLU A 134 21.60 14.13 -1.79
N ALA A 135 20.92 14.40 -2.90
CA ALA A 135 20.18 13.41 -3.66
C ALA A 135 21.03 12.24 -4.20
N LEU A 136 22.33 12.47 -4.44
CA LEU A 136 23.26 11.42 -4.87
C LEU A 136 23.69 10.49 -3.72
N LEU A 137 23.62 10.96 -2.49
CA LEU A 137 24.09 10.25 -1.30
C LEU A 137 22.94 9.65 -0.49
N ALA A 138 21.70 10.10 -0.73
CA ALA A 138 20.53 9.61 0.00
C ALA A 138 20.12 8.20 -0.45
N ASP A 139 19.92 7.34 0.51
CA ASP A 139 19.22 6.07 0.28
C ASP A 139 17.71 6.34 0.11
N ARG A 140 17.31 6.53 -1.14
CA ARG A 140 15.95 6.90 -1.50
C ARG A 140 14.94 5.79 -1.21
N GLN A 141 15.39 4.54 -1.25
CA GLN A 141 14.54 3.40 -0.91
C GLN A 141 14.22 3.42 0.57
N LEU A 142 15.21 3.68 1.40
CA LEU A 142 15.02 3.83 2.84
C LEU A 142 14.11 5.01 3.15
N MET A 143 14.35 6.18 2.56
CA MET A 143 13.53 7.39 2.79
C MET A 143 12.05 7.17 2.47
N VAL A 144 11.72 6.57 1.31
CA VAL A 144 10.33 6.32 0.94
C VAL A 144 9.69 5.24 1.81
N SER A 145 10.49 4.27 2.25
CA SER A 145 10.03 3.20 3.16
C SER A 145 9.73 3.74 4.56
N GLU A 146 10.58 4.62 5.07
CA GLU A 146 10.37 5.32 6.35
C GLU A 146 9.16 6.25 6.29
N ALA A 147 9.00 7.02 5.21
CA ALA A 147 7.84 7.88 5.01
C ALA A 147 6.53 7.07 4.96
N PHE A 148 6.55 5.92 4.30
CA PHE A 148 5.40 5.02 4.27
C PHE A 148 5.08 4.46 5.67
N GLY A 149 6.08 4.04 6.43
CA GLY A 149 5.92 3.55 7.79
C GLY A 149 5.37 4.61 8.73
N ALA A 150 5.89 5.84 8.66
CA ALA A 150 5.42 6.98 9.44
C ALA A 150 3.96 7.33 9.10
N GLU A 151 3.60 7.33 7.82
CA GLU A 151 2.23 7.61 7.39
C GLU A 151 1.26 6.50 7.85
N LEU A 152 1.66 5.24 7.81
CA LEU A 152 0.87 4.14 8.35
C LEU A 152 0.68 4.27 9.88
N CYS A 153 1.72 4.63 10.62
CA CYS A 153 1.64 4.92 12.06
C CYS A 153 0.63 6.02 12.35
N ARG A 154 0.70 7.12 11.62
CA ARG A 154 -0.21 8.25 11.78
C ARG A 154 -1.67 7.85 11.48
N GLN A 155 -1.91 7.10 10.40
CA GLN A 155 -3.26 6.75 9.97
C GLN A 155 -3.89 5.64 10.81
N ALA A 156 -3.13 4.60 11.17
CA ALA A 156 -3.67 3.41 11.82
C ALA A 156 -3.61 3.47 13.35
N PHE A 157 -2.57 4.12 13.91
CA PHE A 157 -2.30 4.11 15.35
C PHE A 157 -2.39 5.51 16.00
N GLY A 158 -2.67 6.56 15.21
CA GLY A 158 -2.90 7.93 15.69
C GLY A 158 -1.67 8.58 16.34
N GLN A 159 -0.46 8.13 15.97
CA GLN A 159 0.80 8.67 16.48
C GLN A 159 1.48 9.54 15.40
N GLU A 160 1.86 10.76 15.80
CA GLU A 160 2.69 11.67 15.02
C GLU A 160 4.17 11.35 15.23
#